data_7dd8dc7e56cc220259ffabc3bd58cf62
#
_entry.id   7dd8dc7e56cc220259ffabc3bd58cf62
#
_cell.length_a   1.000
_cell.length_b   1.000
_cell.length_c   1.000
_cell.angle_alpha   90.00
_cell.angle_beta   90.00
_cell.angle_gamma   90.00
#
_symmetry.space_group_name_H-M   'P 1'
#
loop_
_entity.id
_entity.type
_entity.pdbx_description
1 polymer ?
#
loop_
_entity_poly.entity_id
_entity_poly.type
_entity_poly.pdbx_seq_one_letter_code
_entity_poly.pdbx_strand_id
1 'polypeptide(L)'
;MFIGAFIVVACFIGVLFIYDYFVPMAGHKPAALEKKGQEVVSSKKAATAPKQKIQDKTSANKTLAKSSTKTFKIPANTEIPRLKEKRQEQVIKHEGYTVSYNSEYRIANWVAYELTATEAKSKKTERSNKFVPDPQVKGSTAMNEDYTRSGYDRGHLAPAGDMKWSAKAMRESFYLSNICPQKPKLNRGIWKDLEEQCRLWALDNGSLLIVTGPVITGDMKRLGKNRVAIPKAFYKVLCYHTEKGYKGIGFLFENRDYKDNSLKSMAIPIDSVEKATGIDFFPSIPDDQENEMEAAVDWSRWSF
;
A
#
# COMPACT_ATOMS: atom_id res chain seq x y z
N MET A 1 26.07 32.31 41.45
CA MET A 1 26.14 30.86 41.36
C MET A 1 24.82 30.33 40.93
N PHE A 2 24.56 30.31 39.64
CA PHE A 2 23.32 29.78 39.01
C PHE A 2 23.78 28.88 37.88
N ILE A 3 23.59 27.58 38.04
CA ILE A 3 23.68 26.59 36.98
C ILE A 3 22.47 25.65 37.16
N GLY A 4 21.68 25.51 36.12
CA GLY A 4 20.73 24.43 36.07
C GLY A 4 19.33 24.82 35.61
N ALA A 5 19.14 24.92 34.29
CA ALA A 5 17.84 24.68 33.65
C ALA A 5 17.97 24.81 32.09
N PHE A 6 18.50 23.80 31.44
CA PHE A 6 18.32 23.61 30.01
C PHE A 6 18.54 22.14 29.72
N ILE A 7 17.48 21.36 29.73
CA ILE A 7 17.24 20.12 28.97
C ILE A 7 15.83 19.65 29.35
N VAL A 8 14.82 20.01 28.65
CA VAL A 8 13.54 19.28 28.41
C VAL A 8 12.68 20.12 27.45
N VAL A 9 12.98 20.18 26.19
CA VAL A 9 12.05 20.72 25.17
C VAL A 9 12.09 19.94 23.84
N ALA A 10 13.01 18.99 23.65
CA ALA A 10 13.19 18.38 22.32
C ALA A 10 12.27 17.15 22.03
N CYS A 11 11.54 16.61 22.99
CA CYS A 11 10.77 15.37 22.78
C CYS A 11 9.27 15.55 22.46
N PHE A 12 8.76 16.79 22.50
CA PHE A 12 7.31 17.01 22.29
C PHE A 12 6.88 17.38 20.87
N ILE A 13 7.79 17.72 19.99
CA ILE A 13 7.45 18.23 18.65
C ILE A 13 7.03 17.11 17.68
N GLY A 14 7.56 15.90 17.83
CA GLY A 14 7.25 14.77 16.92
C GLY A 14 5.84 14.19 17.06
N VAL A 15 5.22 14.30 18.25
CA VAL A 15 3.89 13.71 18.52
C VAL A 15 2.76 14.63 18.08
N LEU A 16 2.96 15.95 18.14
CA LEU A 16 1.94 16.93 17.73
C LEU A 16 1.69 16.95 16.21
N PHE A 17 2.70 16.68 15.38
CA PHE A 17 2.54 16.71 13.93
C PHE A 17 1.75 15.52 13.34
N ILE A 18 1.69 14.37 14.02
CA ILE A 18 0.85 13.25 13.59
C ILE A 18 -0.64 13.57 13.84
N TYR A 19 -0.95 14.33 14.88
CA TYR A 19 -2.32 14.70 15.22
C TYR A 19 -2.97 15.66 14.21
N ASP A 20 -2.20 16.59 13.65
CA ASP A 20 -2.74 17.58 12.70
C ASP A 20 -3.07 17.00 11.31
N TYR A 21 -2.45 15.86 10.93
CA TYR A 21 -2.75 15.19 9.66
C TYR A 21 -3.95 14.23 9.72
N PHE A 22 -4.37 13.83 10.93
CA PHE A 22 -5.43 12.83 11.13
C PHE A 22 -6.77 13.41 11.65
N VAL A 23 -6.90 14.74 11.77
CA VAL A 23 -8.19 15.34 12.12
C VAL A 23 -9.07 15.41 10.86
N PRO A 24 -10.20 14.67 10.78
CA PRO A 24 -11.15 14.82 9.69
C PRO A 24 -11.73 16.24 9.76
N MET A 25 -11.75 16.97 8.67
CA MET A 25 -12.48 18.23 8.55
C MET A 25 -13.96 17.96 8.83
N ALA A 26 -14.38 18.17 10.07
CA ALA A 26 -15.77 18.14 10.48
C ALA A 26 -16.47 19.40 9.99
N GLY A 27 -17.34 19.25 9.01
CA GLY A 27 -18.21 20.35 8.63
C GLY A 27 -18.80 20.27 7.23
N HIS A 28 -19.62 19.27 6.93
CA HIS A 28 -20.77 19.45 6.04
C HIS A 28 -21.81 18.36 6.37
N LYS A 29 -22.93 18.78 6.98
CA LYS A 29 -24.13 17.95 7.10
C LYS A 29 -24.81 17.87 5.74
N PRO A 30 -25.15 16.69 5.23
CA PRO A 30 -26.06 16.58 4.10
C PRO A 30 -27.50 16.84 4.58
N ALA A 31 -28.23 17.62 3.81
CA ALA A 31 -29.66 17.87 4.01
C ALA A 31 -30.47 16.57 3.83
N ALA A 32 -31.46 16.41 4.68
CA ALA A 32 -32.40 15.30 4.64
C ALA A 32 -33.28 15.36 3.37
N LEU A 33 -33.34 14.26 2.62
CA LEU A 33 -34.33 14.04 1.57
C LEU A 33 -35.43 13.13 2.10
N GLU A 34 -36.64 13.67 2.13
CA GLU A 34 -37.88 13.00 2.53
C GLU A 34 -38.21 11.81 1.64
N LYS A 35 -38.61 10.72 2.29
CA LYS A 35 -39.23 9.55 1.65
C LYS A 35 -40.68 9.87 1.33
N LYS A 36 -41.06 9.80 0.05
CA LYS A 36 -42.45 9.52 -0.36
C LYS A 36 -42.52 8.11 -0.96
N GLY A 37 -43.27 7.28 -0.30
CA GLY A 37 -43.60 5.95 -0.78
C GLY A 37 -44.58 5.97 -1.92
N GLN A 38 -44.51 4.98 -2.78
CA GLN A 38 -45.65 4.50 -3.57
C GLN A 38 -45.56 2.99 -3.83
N GLU A 39 -46.74 2.40 -3.83
CA GLU A 39 -47.04 0.99 -3.73
C GLU A 39 -46.77 0.15 -4.98
N VAL A 40 -46.72 -1.13 -4.69
CA VAL A 40 -46.66 -2.32 -5.56
C VAL A 40 -47.91 -2.46 -6.38
N VAL A 41 -47.82 -2.77 -7.68
CA VAL A 41 -48.77 -3.60 -8.40
C VAL A 41 -48.06 -4.56 -9.36
N SER A 42 -48.31 -5.82 -9.15
CA SER A 42 -47.93 -6.98 -9.95
C SER A 42 -48.79 -7.08 -11.22
N SER A 43 -48.19 -7.42 -12.38
CA SER A 43 -48.86 -8.35 -13.31
C SER A 43 -47.90 -8.96 -14.32
N LYS A 44 -47.98 -10.27 -14.43
CA LYS A 44 -47.39 -11.14 -15.47
C LYS A 44 -48.03 -10.88 -16.85
N LYS A 45 -47.26 -10.93 -17.93
CA LYS A 45 -47.59 -11.73 -19.13
C LYS A 45 -46.44 -11.81 -20.12
N ALA A 46 -46.20 -12.99 -20.58
CA ALA A 46 -45.27 -13.38 -21.63
C ALA A 46 -45.85 -13.05 -23.03
N ALA A 47 -45.00 -12.72 -24.00
CA ALA A 47 -45.26 -12.94 -25.42
C ALA A 47 -43.96 -12.92 -26.26
N THR A 48 -43.87 -13.89 -27.06
CA THR A 48 -43.02 -14.45 -28.09
C THR A 48 -42.43 -13.46 -29.12
N ALA A 49 -41.26 -13.85 -29.67
CA ALA A 49 -40.45 -13.24 -30.72
C ALA A 49 -41.18 -12.96 -32.08
N PRO A 50 -40.53 -12.22 -32.98
CA PRO A 50 -39.99 -12.95 -34.15
C PRO A 50 -38.55 -12.50 -34.57
N LYS A 51 -37.88 -13.44 -35.23
CA LYS A 51 -36.62 -13.34 -35.91
C LYS A 51 -36.71 -12.46 -37.18
N GLN A 52 -35.78 -11.52 -37.36
CA GLN A 52 -35.50 -10.97 -38.68
C GLN A 52 -34.02 -11.11 -39.01
N LYS A 53 -33.75 -11.77 -40.12
CA LYS A 53 -32.48 -11.83 -40.85
C LYS A 53 -32.14 -10.42 -41.37
N ILE A 54 -30.92 -9.98 -41.19
CA ILE A 54 -30.33 -8.90 -42.00
C ILE A 54 -29.00 -9.39 -42.55
N GLN A 55 -28.87 -9.16 -43.82
CA GLN A 55 -27.83 -9.59 -44.74
C GLN A 55 -26.51 -8.83 -44.52
N ASP A 56 -25.44 -9.50 -44.93
CA ASP A 56 -24.09 -8.99 -45.14
C ASP A 56 -24.05 -7.70 -45.95
N LYS A 57 -23.24 -6.75 -45.50
CA LYS A 57 -22.52 -5.79 -46.34
C LYS A 57 -21.12 -5.51 -45.82
N THR A 58 -20.17 -6.13 -46.49
CA THR A 58 -18.83 -5.68 -46.89
C THR A 58 -18.13 -4.55 -46.13
N SER A 59 -17.02 -4.93 -45.57
CA SER A 59 -15.68 -4.34 -45.71
C SER A 59 -15.53 -2.82 -45.50
N ALA A 60 -14.98 -2.44 -44.36
CA ALA A 60 -14.09 -1.30 -44.30
C ALA A 60 -12.89 -1.68 -43.36
N ASN A 61 -11.79 -1.92 -44.02
CA ASN A 61 -10.48 -2.18 -43.44
C ASN A 61 -10.04 -0.93 -42.66
N LYS A 62 -10.23 -0.91 -41.33
CA LYS A 62 -9.69 0.10 -40.45
C LYS A 62 -8.38 -0.43 -39.90
N THR A 63 -7.30 -0.10 -40.58
CA THR A 63 -5.93 -0.31 -40.13
C THR A 63 -5.79 0.28 -38.73
N LEU A 64 -5.82 -0.59 -37.72
CA LEU A 64 -5.41 -0.23 -36.36
C LEU A 64 -3.90 0.04 -36.39
N ALA A 65 -3.57 1.32 -36.38
CA ALA A 65 -2.21 1.76 -36.13
C ALA A 65 -1.74 1.12 -34.83
N LYS A 66 -0.80 0.18 -34.90
CA LYS A 66 -0.04 -0.30 -33.75
C LYS A 66 0.74 0.90 -33.21
N SER A 67 0.21 1.55 -32.20
CA SER A 67 0.98 2.43 -31.35
C SER A 67 2.10 1.59 -30.75
N SER A 68 3.33 1.80 -31.21
CA SER A 68 4.51 1.28 -30.56
C SER A 68 4.69 2.08 -29.27
N THR A 69 4.06 1.65 -28.21
CA THR A 69 4.38 2.12 -26.86
C THR A 69 5.86 1.80 -26.63
N LYS A 70 6.72 2.81 -26.69
CA LYS A 70 8.08 2.71 -26.19
C LYS A 70 7.95 2.34 -24.71
N THR A 71 8.23 1.09 -24.39
CA THR A 71 8.31 0.63 -23.00
C THR A 71 9.52 1.31 -22.39
N PHE A 72 9.31 2.36 -21.61
CA PHE A 72 10.34 2.95 -20.77
C PHE A 72 10.70 1.92 -19.71
N LYS A 73 11.98 1.49 -19.71
CA LYS A 73 12.47 0.56 -18.71
C LYS A 73 12.88 1.38 -17.49
N ILE A 74 12.15 1.22 -16.40
CA ILE A 74 12.54 1.77 -15.09
C ILE A 74 13.90 1.16 -14.71
N PRO A 75 14.89 1.94 -14.24
CA PRO A 75 16.15 1.40 -13.73
C PRO A 75 15.93 0.40 -12.61
N ALA A 76 16.74 -0.65 -12.56
CA ALA A 76 16.63 -1.65 -11.48
C ALA A 76 16.91 -1.00 -10.11
N ASN A 77 16.19 -1.45 -9.09
CA ASN A 77 16.25 -0.97 -7.71
C ASN A 77 15.76 0.47 -7.50
N THR A 78 15.03 1.06 -8.46
CA THR A 78 14.39 2.37 -8.26
C THR A 78 13.40 2.36 -7.09
N GLU A 79 12.81 1.20 -6.79
CA GLU A 79 11.90 0.98 -5.66
C GLU A 79 12.60 1.02 -4.29
N ILE A 80 13.94 0.93 -4.22
CA ILE A 80 14.66 0.82 -2.95
C ILE A 80 14.80 2.20 -2.30
N PRO A 81 14.15 2.44 -1.14
CA PRO A 81 14.23 3.71 -0.45
C PRO A 81 15.50 3.84 0.39
N ARG A 82 15.77 5.04 0.88
CA ARG A 82 16.88 5.35 1.78
C ARG A 82 16.36 5.83 3.14
N LEU A 83 16.93 5.31 4.23
CA LEU A 83 16.66 5.85 5.57
C LEU A 83 17.38 7.19 5.74
N LYS A 84 16.62 8.27 6.05
CA LYS A 84 17.20 9.60 6.34
C LYS A 84 17.95 9.63 7.68
N GLU A 85 17.54 8.76 8.61
CA GLU A 85 18.16 8.63 9.92
C GLU A 85 18.67 7.21 10.15
N LYS A 86 19.78 7.09 10.88
CA LYS A 86 20.35 5.78 11.24
C LYS A 86 19.40 5.03 12.17
N ARG A 87 18.96 3.86 11.74
CA ARG A 87 18.22 2.89 12.57
C ARG A 87 18.73 1.48 12.28
N GLN A 88 18.40 0.55 13.16
CA GLN A 88 18.81 -0.84 12.97
C GLN A 88 18.11 -1.40 11.73
N GLU A 89 18.88 -1.98 10.81
CA GLU A 89 18.35 -2.62 9.61
C GLU A 89 19.20 -3.81 9.15
N GLN A 90 18.50 -4.76 8.56
CA GLN A 90 19.08 -5.84 7.76
C GLN A 90 18.31 -5.90 6.44
N VAL A 91 18.96 -5.51 5.34
CA VAL A 91 18.35 -5.58 4.01
C VAL A 91 18.44 -7.02 3.49
N ILE A 92 17.29 -7.62 3.21
CA ILE A 92 17.14 -8.99 2.74
C ILE A 92 16.38 -8.97 1.41
N LYS A 93 16.94 -9.60 0.39
CA LYS A 93 16.31 -9.72 -0.93
C LYS A 93 15.63 -11.09 -1.06
N HIS A 94 14.31 -11.07 -1.27
CA HIS A 94 13.49 -12.20 -1.63
C HIS A 94 13.18 -12.22 -3.14
N GLU A 95 12.49 -13.25 -3.62
CA GLU A 95 12.17 -13.34 -5.04
C GLU A 95 11.19 -12.24 -5.49
N GLY A 96 10.19 -11.92 -4.65
CA GLY A 96 9.14 -10.97 -5.00
C GLY A 96 9.28 -9.58 -4.34
N TYR A 97 10.22 -9.39 -3.41
CA TYR A 97 10.39 -8.13 -2.69
C TYR A 97 11.74 -8.04 -1.99
N THR A 98 12.13 -6.83 -1.63
CA THR A 98 13.23 -6.55 -0.71
C THR A 98 12.67 -6.01 0.59
N VAL A 99 13.19 -6.45 1.74
CA VAL A 99 12.80 -5.98 3.06
C VAL A 99 14.00 -5.41 3.83
N SER A 100 13.84 -4.23 4.42
CA SER A 100 14.73 -3.74 5.50
C SER A 100 14.14 -4.18 6.82
N TYR A 101 14.70 -5.22 7.39
CA TYR A 101 14.22 -5.80 8.65
C TYR A 101 14.87 -5.16 9.86
N ASN A 102 14.09 -4.87 10.89
CA ASN A 102 14.53 -4.30 12.14
C ASN A 102 14.36 -5.33 13.28
N SER A 103 15.45 -5.96 13.73
CA SER A 103 15.42 -6.98 14.78
C SER A 103 15.18 -6.41 16.18
N GLU A 104 15.35 -5.11 16.40
CA GLU A 104 14.98 -4.45 17.67
C GLU A 104 13.46 -4.40 17.84
N TYR A 105 12.75 -4.11 16.73
CA TYR A 105 11.29 -4.03 16.70
C TYR A 105 10.62 -5.33 16.24
N ARG A 106 11.34 -6.27 15.63
CA ARG A 106 10.85 -7.54 15.05
C ARG A 106 9.81 -7.32 13.95
N ILE A 107 9.95 -6.24 13.21
CA ILE A 107 9.14 -5.85 12.04
C ILE A 107 10.05 -5.22 11.00
N ALA A 108 9.56 -5.02 9.78
CA ALA A 108 10.30 -4.28 8.75
C ALA A 108 10.40 -2.78 9.07
N ASN A 109 11.46 -2.12 8.62
CA ASN A 109 11.46 -0.67 8.42
C ASN A 109 10.65 -0.32 7.17
N TRP A 110 10.88 -1.07 6.09
CA TRP A 110 10.18 -0.99 4.82
C TRP A 110 10.24 -2.32 4.06
N VAL A 111 9.31 -2.50 3.14
CA VAL A 111 9.30 -3.53 2.11
C VAL A 111 9.09 -2.85 0.77
N ALA A 112 9.92 -3.18 -0.23
CA ALA A 112 9.90 -2.56 -1.54
C ALA A 112 9.89 -3.61 -2.65
N TYR A 113 9.11 -3.37 -3.72
CA TYR A 113 9.03 -4.24 -4.89
C TYR A 113 8.42 -3.51 -6.08
N GLU A 114 8.73 -4.00 -7.28
CA GLU A 114 7.98 -3.69 -8.49
C GLU A 114 6.88 -4.74 -8.68
N LEU A 115 5.68 -4.29 -9.01
CA LEU A 115 4.56 -5.14 -9.43
C LEU A 115 4.28 -4.89 -10.91
N THR A 116 4.67 -5.81 -11.77
CA THR A 116 4.39 -5.70 -13.20
C THR A 116 2.96 -6.12 -13.53
N ALA A 117 2.43 -5.62 -14.65
CA ALA A 117 1.10 -6.03 -15.16
C ALA A 117 1.01 -7.54 -15.40
N THR A 118 2.12 -8.18 -15.76
CA THR A 118 2.20 -9.64 -15.96
C THR A 118 2.06 -10.39 -14.63
N GLU A 119 2.72 -9.93 -13.59
CA GLU A 119 2.64 -10.49 -12.24
C GLU A 119 1.26 -10.28 -11.62
N ALA A 120 0.71 -9.05 -11.76
CA ALA A 120 -0.63 -8.71 -11.26
C ALA A 120 -1.75 -9.58 -11.85
N LYS A 121 -1.62 -10.00 -13.13
CA LYS A 121 -2.54 -10.93 -13.81
C LYS A 121 -2.35 -12.39 -13.42
N SER A 122 -1.21 -12.74 -12.85
CA SER A 122 -0.83 -14.13 -12.67
C SER A 122 -1.69 -14.86 -11.64
N LYS A 123 -1.99 -16.13 -11.95
CA LYS A 123 -2.69 -17.08 -11.07
C LYS A 123 -1.95 -18.42 -11.02
N LYS A 124 -0.62 -18.40 -11.18
CA LYS A 124 0.19 -19.62 -11.27
C LYS A 124 0.25 -20.41 -9.96
N THR A 125 0.03 -19.73 -8.82
CA THR A 125 0.09 -20.40 -7.52
C THR A 125 -1.06 -19.98 -6.63
N GLU A 126 -1.54 -20.92 -5.81
CA GLU A 126 -2.55 -20.67 -4.79
C GLU A 126 -1.93 -19.99 -3.56
N ARG A 127 -2.78 -19.33 -2.78
CA ARG A 127 -2.38 -18.67 -1.54
C ARG A 127 -1.83 -19.69 -0.54
N SER A 128 -0.61 -19.50 -0.07
CA SER A 128 -0.13 -20.13 1.15
C SER A 128 -0.86 -19.54 2.37
N ASN A 129 -0.92 -20.26 3.49
CA ASN A 129 -1.33 -19.70 4.79
C ASN A 129 -0.31 -20.08 5.87
N LYS A 130 0.91 -20.46 5.45
CA LYS A 130 1.96 -20.97 6.33
C LYS A 130 2.93 -19.84 6.68
N PHE A 131 2.60 -19.11 7.74
CA PHE A 131 3.51 -18.12 8.31
C PHE A 131 4.68 -18.81 9.03
N VAL A 132 5.90 -18.39 8.73
CA VAL A 132 7.11 -18.92 9.34
C VAL A 132 8.15 -17.81 9.56
N PRO A 133 9.07 -17.95 10.53
CA PRO A 133 10.22 -17.06 10.63
C PRO A 133 11.00 -17.03 9.31
N ASP A 134 11.53 -15.85 8.97
CA ASP A 134 12.38 -15.70 7.80
C ASP A 134 13.76 -16.29 8.09
N PRO A 135 14.20 -17.32 7.32
CA PRO A 135 15.49 -17.99 7.57
C PRO A 135 16.70 -17.09 7.30
N GLN A 136 16.54 -15.97 6.62
CA GLN A 136 17.62 -15.02 6.34
C GLN A 136 17.77 -13.95 7.43
N VAL A 137 16.79 -13.81 8.34
CA VAL A 137 16.87 -12.86 9.46
C VAL A 137 17.92 -13.32 10.46
N LYS A 138 18.88 -12.45 10.74
CA LYS A 138 19.86 -12.61 11.82
C LYS A 138 19.37 -11.87 13.05
N GLY A 139 19.30 -12.56 14.19
CA GLY A 139 18.85 -11.96 15.47
C GLY A 139 17.39 -12.26 15.79
N SER A 140 16.79 -11.36 16.55
CA SER A 140 15.43 -11.56 17.10
C SER A 140 14.36 -11.43 16.00
N THR A 141 13.40 -12.36 15.98
CA THR A 141 12.29 -12.36 15.06
C THR A 141 10.96 -12.59 15.78
N ALA A 142 9.86 -12.27 15.11
CA ALA A 142 8.52 -12.63 15.54
C ALA A 142 8.27 -14.14 15.37
N MET A 143 7.33 -14.68 16.16
CA MET A 143 6.83 -16.04 16.06
C MET A 143 5.30 -16.04 15.91
N ASN A 144 4.73 -17.14 15.42
CA ASN A 144 3.27 -17.23 15.25
C ASN A 144 2.50 -17.07 16.55
N GLU A 145 3.07 -17.53 17.64
CA GLU A 145 2.49 -17.50 18.98
C GLU A 145 2.27 -16.07 19.48
N ASP A 146 3.13 -15.12 19.05
CA ASP A 146 2.99 -13.71 19.42
C ASP A 146 1.66 -13.12 18.92
N TYR A 147 1.17 -13.57 17.78
CA TYR A 147 -0.08 -13.10 17.19
C TYR A 147 -1.32 -13.86 17.65
N THR A 148 -1.14 -15.04 18.25
CA THR A 148 -2.25 -15.92 18.65
C THR A 148 -3.07 -15.27 19.75
N ARG A 149 -4.39 -15.06 19.51
CA ARG A 149 -5.34 -14.43 20.44
C ARG A 149 -4.92 -13.01 20.90
N SER A 150 -4.10 -12.33 20.11
CA SER A 150 -3.56 -10.99 20.43
C SER A 150 -4.53 -9.84 20.13
N GLY A 151 -5.58 -10.08 19.35
CA GLY A 151 -6.45 -9.04 18.81
C GLY A 151 -5.88 -8.32 17.58
N TYR A 152 -4.77 -8.82 17.04
CA TYR A 152 -4.14 -8.34 15.80
C TYR A 152 -4.05 -9.47 14.76
N ASP A 153 -4.23 -9.10 13.50
CA ASP A 153 -3.95 -9.98 12.36
C ASP A 153 -2.45 -9.99 12.06
N ARG A 154 -2.00 -11.05 11.38
CA ARG A 154 -0.70 -11.09 10.69
C ARG A 154 -0.85 -10.33 9.37
N GLY A 155 -0.69 -9.01 9.42
CA GLY A 155 -0.84 -8.13 8.26
C GLY A 155 0.40 -8.17 7.36
N HIS A 156 0.19 -8.45 6.07
CA HIS A 156 1.26 -8.41 5.07
C HIS A 156 1.63 -6.97 4.69
N LEU A 157 2.90 -6.74 4.44
CA LEU A 157 3.38 -5.53 3.77
C LEU A 157 3.38 -5.72 2.25
N ALA A 158 4.17 -6.67 1.71
CA ALA A 158 4.00 -7.19 0.35
C ALA A 158 2.95 -8.30 0.36
N PRO A 159 1.76 -8.10 -0.25
CA PRO A 159 0.64 -9.01 -0.08
C PRO A 159 0.81 -10.30 -0.91
N ALA A 160 0.31 -11.40 -0.38
CA ALA A 160 0.28 -12.68 -1.10
C ALA A 160 -0.46 -12.61 -2.45
N GLY A 161 -1.40 -11.66 -2.58
CA GLY A 161 -2.13 -11.40 -3.83
C GLY A 161 -1.23 -11.02 -4.99
N ASP A 162 -0.14 -10.29 -4.70
CA ASP A 162 0.83 -9.80 -5.69
C ASP A 162 1.92 -10.84 -6.02
N MET A 163 2.00 -11.93 -5.24
CA MET A 163 3.03 -12.98 -5.37
C MET A 163 2.54 -14.25 -6.08
N LYS A 164 1.37 -14.23 -6.72
CA LYS A 164 0.78 -15.40 -7.39
C LYS A 164 1.52 -15.86 -8.64
N TRP A 165 2.50 -15.13 -9.09
CA TRP A 165 3.31 -15.45 -10.27
C TRP A 165 4.42 -16.48 -10.01
N SER A 166 4.85 -16.68 -8.75
CA SER A 166 5.87 -17.63 -8.34
C SER A 166 5.49 -18.34 -7.03
N ALA A 167 5.67 -19.66 -7.00
CA ALA A 167 5.49 -20.44 -5.79
C ALA A 167 6.51 -20.08 -4.68
N LYS A 168 7.70 -19.63 -5.06
CA LYS A 168 8.73 -19.18 -4.11
C LYS A 168 8.36 -17.80 -3.56
N ALA A 169 8.04 -16.81 -4.42
CA ALA A 169 7.59 -15.50 -3.99
C ALA A 169 6.36 -15.60 -3.07
N MET A 170 5.40 -16.48 -3.41
CA MET A 170 4.23 -16.77 -2.56
C MET A 170 4.64 -17.29 -1.18
N ARG A 171 5.56 -18.25 -1.08
CA ARG A 171 6.02 -18.76 0.23
C ARG A 171 6.75 -17.69 1.03
N GLU A 172 7.61 -16.93 0.37
CA GLU A 172 8.41 -15.86 0.99
C GLU A 172 7.54 -14.72 1.51
N SER A 173 6.41 -14.40 0.85
CA SER A 173 5.48 -13.37 1.34
C SER A 173 4.89 -13.70 2.72
N PHE A 174 4.91 -14.97 3.15
CA PHE A 174 4.48 -15.43 4.48
C PHE A 174 5.61 -15.48 5.51
N TYR A 175 6.81 -15.02 5.18
CA TYR A 175 7.85 -14.83 6.17
C TYR A 175 7.48 -13.71 7.15
N LEU A 176 7.73 -13.95 8.44
CA LEU A 176 7.36 -13.00 9.50
C LEU A 176 8.14 -11.68 9.43
N SER A 177 9.22 -11.60 8.64
CA SER A 177 9.89 -10.35 8.29
C SER A 177 9.02 -9.40 7.44
N ASN A 178 8.05 -9.94 6.68
CA ASN A 178 7.08 -9.21 5.87
C ASN A 178 5.76 -8.94 6.61
N ILE A 179 5.66 -9.27 7.90
CA ILE A 179 4.40 -9.28 8.66
C ILE A 179 4.45 -8.29 9.83
N CYS A 180 3.37 -7.54 9.99
CA CYS A 180 3.18 -6.62 11.12
C CYS A 180 1.86 -6.87 11.83
N PRO A 181 1.76 -6.54 13.17
CA PRO A 181 0.49 -6.55 13.88
C PRO A 181 -0.45 -5.48 13.35
N GLN A 182 -1.49 -5.86 12.62
CA GLN A 182 -2.51 -4.96 12.08
C GLN A 182 -3.88 -5.19 12.72
N LYS A 183 -4.65 -4.12 12.94
CA LYS A 183 -6.05 -4.26 13.37
C LYS A 183 -6.85 -4.99 12.30
N PRO A 184 -7.75 -5.95 12.68
CA PRO A 184 -8.47 -6.77 11.72
C PRO A 184 -9.28 -5.98 10.68
N LYS A 185 -9.94 -4.88 11.09
CA LYS A 185 -10.74 -4.06 10.17
C LYS A 185 -9.89 -3.15 9.29
N LEU A 186 -8.66 -2.81 9.69
CA LEU A 186 -7.69 -2.23 8.77
C LEU A 186 -7.25 -3.27 7.74
N ASN A 187 -6.66 -4.38 8.21
CA ASN A 187 -6.05 -5.41 7.38
C ASN A 187 -7.01 -6.06 6.36
N ARG A 188 -8.25 -6.35 6.79
CA ARG A 188 -9.27 -7.02 5.97
C ARG A 188 -10.19 -6.05 5.22
N GLY A 189 -10.11 -4.76 5.53
CA GLY A 189 -10.86 -3.67 4.90
C GLY A 189 -9.99 -2.81 4.01
N ILE A 190 -9.92 -1.51 4.32
CA ILE A 190 -9.32 -0.48 3.46
C ILE A 190 -7.86 -0.75 3.03
N TRP A 191 -7.06 -1.47 3.86
CA TRP A 191 -5.71 -1.89 3.46
C TRP A 191 -5.75 -2.90 2.32
N LYS A 192 -6.64 -3.92 2.43
CA LYS A 192 -6.88 -4.89 1.35
C LYS A 192 -7.42 -4.21 0.09
N ASP A 193 -8.32 -3.23 0.25
CA ASP A 193 -8.87 -2.48 -0.89
C ASP A 193 -7.75 -1.72 -1.62
N LEU A 194 -6.79 -1.13 -0.89
CA LEU A 194 -5.61 -0.51 -1.50
C LEU A 194 -4.71 -1.54 -2.22
N GLU A 195 -4.51 -2.73 -1.66
CA GLU A 195 -3.78 -3.80 -2.33
C GLU A 195 -4.45 -4.23 -3.64
N GLU A 196 -5.79 -4.31 -3.67
CA GLU A 196 -6.55 -4.60 -4.88
C GLU A 196 -6.42 -3.47 -5.90
N GLN A 197 -6.47 -2.23 -5.45
CA GLN A 197 -6.30 -1.06 -6.29
C GLN A 197 -4.87 -0.94 -6.87
N CYS A 198 -3.83 -1.28 -6.10
CA CYS A 198 -2.44 -1.34 -6.61
C CYS A 198 -2.32 -2.30 -7.79
N ARG A 199 -2.97 -3.46 -7.75
CA ARG A 199 -2.98 -4.40 -8.88
C ARG A 199 -3.65 -3.81 -10.11
N LEU A 200 -4.76 -3.07 -9.96
CA LEU A 200 -5.42 -2.39 -11.07
C LEU A 200 -4.49 -1.33 -11.68
N TRP A 201 -3.86 -0.49 -10.87
CA TRP A 201 -2.89 0.50 -11.37
C TRP A 201 -1.67 -0.13 -12.05
N ALA A 202 -1.18 -1.26 -11.56
CA ALA A 202 -0.11 -2.00 -12.23
C ALA A 202 -0.55 -2.53 -13.60
N LEU A 203 -1.82 -2.96 -13.73
CA LEU A 203 -2.40 -3.41 -15.00
C LEU A 203 -2.52 -2.25 -16.00
N ASP A 204 -2.96 -1.09 -15.52
CA ASP A 204 -3.23 0.08 -16.37
C ASP A 204 -1.93 0.76 -16.84
N ASN A 205 -0.89 0.75 -16.00
CA ASN A 205 0.36 1.48 -16.25
C ASN A 205 1.54 0.57 -16.65
N GLY A 206 1.33 -0.75 -16.76
CA GLY A 206 2.38 -1.71 -17.12
C GLY A 206 3.20 -2.21 -15.94
N SER A 207 3.57 -1.34 -15.02
CA SER A 207 4.16 -1.69 -13.70
C SER A 207 3.91 -0.59 -12.67
N LEU A 208 4.09 -0.95 -11.40
CA LEU A 208 3.98 -0.08 -10.25
C LEU A 208 5.11 -0.38 -9.28
N LEU A 209 5.90 0.63 -8.92
CA LEU A 209 6.85 0.57 -7.83
C LEU A 209 6.12 0.80 -6.52
N ILE A 210 6.36 -0.04 -5.54
CA ILE A 210 5.65 -0.04 -4.26
C ILE A 210 6.65 -0.08 -3.12
N VAL A 211 6.58 0.92 -2.22
CA VAL A 211 7.25 0.90 -0.93
C VAL A 211 6.21 0.96 0.17
N THR A 212 6.27 0.05 1.11
CA THR A 212 5.26 -0.09 2.16
C THR A 212 5.90 -0.46 3.49
N GLY A 213 5.32 -0.02 4.59
CA GLY A 213 5.87 -0.33 5.90
C GLY A 213 5.08 0.25 7.06
N PRO A 214 5.52 -0.03 8.27
CA PRO A 214 5.04 0.62 9.48
C PRO A 214 5.69 2.00 9.67
N VAL A 215 4.97 2.93 10.29
CA VAL A 215 5.59 4.13 10.85
C VAL A 215 6.25 3.74 12.18
N ILE A 216 7.58 3.79 12.22
CA ILE A 216 8.35 3.42 13.40
C ILE A 216 8.53 4.62 14.33
N THR A 217 8.07 4.47 15.57
CA THR A 217 8.24 5.43 16.67
C THR A 217 8.87 4.75 17.87
N GLY A 218 9.60 5.48 18.71
CA GLY A 218 10.30 4.89 19.87
C GLY A 218 9.39 4.29 20.94
N ASP A 219 8.13 4.73 21.01
CA ASP A 219 7.17 4.40 22.08
C ASP A 219 6.12 3.32 21.68
N MET A 220 6.43 2.48 20.70
CA MET A 220 5.51 1.44 20.25
C MET A 220 5.25 0.38 21.33
N LYS A 221 3.98 0.03 21.55
CA LYS A 221 3.58 -1.13 22.35
C LYS A 221 4.17 -2.41 21.77
N ARG A 222 4.29 -3.45 22.59
CA ARG A 222 4.90 -4.72 22.21
C ARG A 222 3.91 -5.86 22.34
N LEU A 223 3.95 -6.80 21.40
CA LEU A 223 3.08 -7.96 21.28
C LEU A 223 3.84 -9.25 21.60
N GLY A 224 3.21 -10.13 22.35
CA GLY A 224 3.68 -11.48 22.63
C GLY A 224 5.00 -11.59 23.39
N LYS A 225 5.46 -12.83 23.52
CA LYS A 225 6.69 -13.17 24.26
C LYS A 225 7.94 -12.59 23.60
N ASN A 226 7.95 -12.56 22.27
CA ASN A 226 9.09 -12.01 21.51
C ASN A 226 9.04 -10.49 21.36
N ARG A 227 8.08 -9.80 22.00
CA ARG A 227 8.01 -8.34 22.06
C ARG A 227 7.97 -7.67 20.67
N VAL A 228 7.16 -8.20 19.75
CA VAL A 228 6.95 -7.63 18.41
C VAL A 228 6.33 -6.24 18.54
N ALA A 229 6.90 -5.24 17.88
CA ALA A 229 6.36 -3.88 17.93
C ALA A 229 4.98 -3.80 17.27
N ILE A 230 4.07 -3.04 17.88
CA ILE A 230 2.75 -2.73 17.35
C ILE A 230 2.81 -1.32 16.77
N PRO A 231 2.87 -1.15 15.45
CA PRO A 231 2.91 0.18 14.82
C PRO A 231 1.62 0.95 15.07
N LYS A 232 1.73 2.27 15.24
CA LYS A 232 0.57 3.17 15.34
C LYS A 232 -0.04 3.47 13.98
N ALA A 233 0.76 3.39 12.91
CA ALA A 233 0.33 3.64 11.55
C ALA A 233 1.13 2.81 10.54
N PHE A 234 0.59 2.69 9.32
CA PHE A 234 1.20 2.06 8.16
C PHE A 234 1.15 2.99 6.96
N TYR A 235 2.15 2.91 6.11
CA TYR A 235 2.19 3.64 4.86
C TYR A 235 2.30 2.71 3.65
N LYS A 236 1.89 3.22 2.50
CA LYS A 236 2.18 2.67 1.19
C LYS A 236 2.44 3.83 0.23
N VAL A 237 3.61 3.82 -0.40
CA VAL A 237 4.05 4.82 -1.38
C VAL A 237 4.18 4.12 -2.72
N LEU A 238 3.61 4.72 -3.74
CA LEU A 238 3.48 4.16 -5.07
C LEU A 238 4.07 5.12 -6.09
N CYS A 239 4.75 4.55 -7.09
CA CYS A 239 5.27 5.29 -8.22
C CYS A 239 5.16 4.47 -9.50
N TYR A 240 4.84 5.11 -10.62
CA TYR A 240 4.96 4.53 -11.95
C TYR A 240 5.52 5.53 -12.95
N HIS A 241 6.09 5.03 -14.03
CA HIS A 241 6.71 5.86 -15.07
C HIS A 241 5.78 6.01 -16.28
N THR A 242 5.76 7.22 -16.85
CA THR A 242 5.04 7.55 -18.10
C THR A 242 5.98 8.23 -19.08
N GLU A 243 5.54 8.44 -20.32
CA GLU A 243 6.28 9.25 -21.31
C GLU A 243 6.54 10.71 -20.82
N LYS A 244 5.80 11.17 -19.82
CA LYS A 244 5.89 12.49 -19.21
C LYS A 244 6.58 12.51 -17.84
N GLY A 245 7.38 11.47 -17.53
CA GLY A 245 8.07 11.33 -16.26
C GLY A 245 7.32 10.47 -15.23
N TYR A 246 7.75 10.52 -14.00
CA TYR A 246 7.23 9.71 -12.89
C TYR A 246 5.94 10.31 -12.31
N LYS A 247 5.09 9.45 -11.79
CA LYS A 247 3.86 9.82 -11.07
C LYS A 247 3.78 9.05 -9.76
N GLY A 248 3.64 9.77 -8.66
CA GLY A 248 3.68 9.22 -7.32
C GLY A 248 2.43 9.53 -6.51
N ILE A 249 2.17 8.72 -5.49
CA ILE A 249 1.11 8.91 -4.50
C ILE A 249 1.49 8.19 -3.20
N GLY A 250 1.24 8.86 -2.07
CA GLY A 250 1.39 8.29 -0.75
C GLY A 250 0.05 7.98 -0.09
N PHE A 251 0.06 6.99 0.81
CA PHE A 251 -1.07 6.65 1.68
C PHE A 251 -0.57 6.46 3.10
N LEU A 252 -1.35 6.93 4.07
CA LEU A 252 -1.05 6.78 5.48
C LEU A 252 -2.31 6.36 6.24
N PHE A 253 -2.22 5.24 6.98
CA PHE A 253 -3.34 4.66 7.74
C PHE A 253 -2.95 4.48 9.20
N GLU A 254 -3.74 4.98 10.12
CA GLU A 254 -3.64 4.57 11.52
C GLU A 254 -3.92 3.08 11.69
N ASN A 255 -3.26 2.43 12.65
CA ASN A 255 -3.54 1.04 12.99
C ASN A 255 -4.80 0.92 13.88
N ARG A 256 -5.95 1.23 13.28
CA ARG A 256 -7.27 1.22 13.93
C ARG A 256 -8.34 0.58 13.04
N ASP A 257 -9.52 0.48 13.56
CA ASP A 257 -10.68 0.10 12.76
C ASP A 257 -11.15 1.23 11.86
N TYR A 258 -11.40 0.92 10.59
CA TYR A 258 -11.98 1.83 9.59
C TYR A 258 -13.43 1.44 9.29
N LYS A 259 -14.27 2.45 9.04
CA LYS A 259 -15.66 2.34 8.57
C LYS A 259 -15.85 3.41 7.51
N ASP A 260 -16.41 3.02 6.37
CA ASP A 260 -16.91 3.94 5.32
C ASP A 260 -15.88 4.99 4.80
N ASN A 261 -14.59 4.72 4.93
CA ASN A 261 -13.53 5.57 4.40
C ASN A 261 -13.23 5.19 2.94
N SER A 262 -13.06 6.19 2.08
CA SER A 262 -12.59 5.96 0.72
C SER A 262 -11.06 5.96 0.66
N LEU A 263 -10.46 5.19 -0.25
CA LEU A 263 -9.01 5.22 -0.49
C LEU A 263 -8.53 6.63 -0.84
N LYS A 264 -9.33 7.36 -1.63
CA LYS A 264 -9.02 8.72 -2.03
C LYS A 264 -8.82 9.66 -0.84
N SER A 265 -9.58 9.48 0.25
CA SER A 265 -9.44 10.30 1.47
C SER A 265 -8.18 9.99 2.30
N MET A 266 -7.50 8.87 2.00
CA MET A 266 -6.26 8.45 2.68
C MET A 266 -5.01 8.80 1.87
N ALA A 267 -5.18 9.30 0.64
CA ALA A 267 -4.08 9.66 -0.24
C ALA A 267 -3.49 11.03 0.14
N ILE A 268 -2.18 11.10 0.20
CA ILE A 268 -1.40 12.28 0.58
C ILE A 268 -0.15 12.40 -0.32
N PRO A 269 0.49 13.57 -0.40
CA PRO A 269 1.79 13.72 -1.05
C PRO A 269 2.86 12.79 -0.46
N ILE A 270 3.80 12.34 -1.28
CA ILE A 270 4.91 11.48 -0.82
C ILE A 270 5.75 12.21 0.23
N ASP A 271 6.05 13.50 0.05
CA ASP A 271 6.74 14.35 1.05
C ASP A 271 6.13 14.25 2.46
N SER A 272 4.79 14.12 2.53
CA SER A 272 4.10 13.95 3.81
C SER A 272 4.37 12.60 4.46
N VAL A 273 4.51 11.54 3.64
CA VAL A 273 4.90 10.21 4.14
C VAL A 273 6.35 10.20 4.55
N GLU A 274 7.23 10.85 3.80
CA GLU A 274 8.65 11.01 4.13
C GLU A 274 8.84 11.69 5.49
N LYS A 275 8.14 12.81 5.68
CA LYS A 275 8.15 13.53 6.97
C LYS A 275 7.68 12.66 8.13
N ALA A 276 6.68 11.80 7.90
CA ALA A 276 6.13 10.91 8.93
C ALA A 276 7.04 9.72 9.26
N THR A 277 7.87 9.28 8.29
CA THR A 277 8.64 8.02 8.39
C THR A 277 10.15 8.23 8.57
N GLY A 278 10.69 9.36 8.12
CA GLY A 278 12.14 9.58 7.99
C GLY A 278 12.77 8.69 6.92
N ILE A 279 11.99 8.32 5.90
CA ILE A 279 12.42 7.54 4.75
C ILE A 279 12.38 8.44 3.52
N ASP A 280 13.37 8.32 2.67
CA ASP A 280 13.52 8.98 1.37
C ASP A 280 13.08 7.96 0.32
N PHE A 281 11.97 8.23 -0.38
CA PHE A 281 11.40 7.29 -1.34
C PHE A 281 11.89 7.58 -2.74
N PHE A 282 12.23 6.52 -3.48
CA PHE A 282 12.71 6.57 -4.86
C PHE A 282 13.95 7.44 -5.14
N PRO A 283 14.98 7.47 -4.26
CA PRO A 283 16.12 8.38 -4.32
C PRO A 283 17.04 8.21 -5.55
N SER A 284 16.70 7.33 -6.46
CA SER A 284 17.39 7.13 -7.74
C SER A 284 16.68 7.82 -8.91
N ILE A 285 15.51 8.40 -8.70
CA ILE A 285 14.85 9.29 -9.66
C ILE A 285 15.60 10.62 -9.67
N PRO A 286 15.80 11.25 -10.83
CA PRO A 286 16.41 12.58 -10.88
C PRO A 286 15.68 13.61 -10.02
N ASP A 287 16.41 14.40 -9.24
CA ASP A 287 15.89 15.30 -8.20
C ASP A 287 14.76 16.23 -8.69
N ASP A 288 14.83 16.72 -9.93
CA ASP A 288 13.81 17.59 -10.51
C ASP A 288 12.48 16.86 -10.71
N GLN A 289 12.52 15.60 -11.14
CA GLN A 289 11.33 14.75 -11.34
C GLN A 289 10.82 14.20 -10.02
N GLU A 290 11.70 13.82 -9.09
CA GLU A 290 11.37 13.34 -7.76
C GLU A 290 10.62 14.43 -6.98
N ASN A 291 11.21 15.64 -6.86
CA ASN A 291 10.58 16.77 -6.17
C ASN A 291 9.20 17.13 -6.76
N GLU A 292 9.03 17.13 -8.10
CA GLU A 292 7.73 17.39 -8.73
C GLU A 292 6.71 16.31 -8.37
N MET A 293 7.13 15.04 -8.38
CA MET A 293 6.26 13.88 -8.13
C MET A 293 5.81 13.80 -6.66
N GLU A 294 6.67 14.19 -5.73
CA GLU A 294 6.45 14.00 -4.29
C GLU A 294 5.68 15.12 -3.63
N ALA A 295 5.78 16.35 -4.18
CA ALA A 295 5.19 17.55 -3.59
C ALA A 295 3.65 17.55 -3.56
N ALA A 296 2.99 16.89 -4.50
CA ALA A 296 1.53 16.91 -4.60
C ALA A 296 0.96 15.65 -5.29
N VAL A 297 -0.30 15.30 -4.94
CA VAL A 297 -1.03 14.22 -5.63
C VAL A 297 -1.64 14.74 -6.92
N ASP A 298 -1.19 14.21 -8.06
CA ASP A 298 -1.82 14.45 -9.37
C ASP A 298 -3.08 13.57 -9.54
N TRP A 299 -4.21 14.06 -9.07
CA TRP A 299 -5.51 13.35 -9.10
C TRP A 299 -5.96 12.92 -10.50
N SER A 300 -5.44 13.50 -11.57
CA SER A 300 -5.77 13.12 -12.95
C SER A 300 -5.13 11.78 -13.35
N ARG A 301 -4.20 11.28 -12.56
CA ARG A 301 -3.38 10.09 -12.84
C ARG A 301 -3.76 8.86 -12.03
N TRP A 302 -4.60 9.03 -11.02
CA TRP A 302 -5.00 7.97 -10.11
C TRP A 302 -6.52 7.78 -10.16
N SER A 303 -6.98 6.70 -10.77
CA SER A 303 -8.39 6.27 -10.79
C SER A 303 -8.73 5.51 -9.50
N PHE A 304 -9.87 5.82 -8.87
CA PHE A 304 -10.34 5.17 -7.63
C PHE A 304 -11.71 4.53 -7.82
#